data_bf6aed9ca613458484e6386a09990e8d
#
_entry.id   bf6aed9ca613458484e6386a09990e8d
#
_cell.length_a   1.000
_cell.length_b   1.000
_cell.length_c   1.000
_cell.angle_alpha   90.00
_cell.angle_beta   90.00
_cell.angle_gamma   90.00
#
_symmetry.space_group_name_H-M   'P 1'
#
loop_
_entity.id
_entity.type
_entity.pdbx_description
1 polymer ?
#
loop_
_entity_poly.entity_id
_entity_poly.type
_entity_poly.pdbx_seq_one_letter_code
_entity_poly.pdbx_strand_id
1 'polypeptide(L)'
;MELRSSGRTVPLGRRRDRLLLGVLALHDGQVVPMSRLVELLWEEDPPQSARRSVQSHVARVRAALQTAAALEPSAAPAPSVASRDGGYALHAPAAEIDARRFRRLADASATADPAGREKALRQALALSRGPVLGADASDELRERVAADLEALRLGGWEELCAALLAAGRHDEAVPELSRLAAEHPSRERLAELRMMALHRAGLRAEALTAYQEIRTWLADHLGVDPPPELQRLHLAMLREEPLPVPEPTRAPAELPADTTRFVGREADLADCLERDVRVVAIQARPAPARPRWLCGSPGRPLTGSLTASSTSISGGTTGARR
;
A
#
# COMPACT_ATOMS: atom_id res chain seq x y z
N MET A 1 5.83 -6.72 15.39
CA MET A 1 6.02 -5.27 15.65
C MET A 1 7.21 -5.06 16.56
N GLU A 2 8.20 -4.23 16.17
CA GLU A 2 9.41 -3.94 16.93
C GLU A 2 9.62 -2.43 17.06
N LEU A 3 10.10 -2.00 18.22
CA LEU A 3 10.63 -0.66 18.44
C LEU A 3 12.14 -0.79 18.57
N ARG A 4 12.90 -0.07 17.75
CA ARG A 4 14.36 -0.11 17.74
C ARG A 4 14.94 1.29 18.01
N SER A 5 16.01 1.34 18.79
CA SER A 5 16.78 2.56 19.03
C SER A 5 18.26 2.19 19.07
N SER A 6 19.12 2.89 18.36
CA SER A 6 20.57 2.62 18.27
C SER A 6 20.91 1.15 18.00
N GLY A 7 20.14 0.50 17.10
CA GLY A 7 20.31 -0.92 16.77
C GLY A 7 19.82 -1.91 17.83
N ARG A 8 19.33 -1.45 18.98
CA ARG A 8 18.78 -2.28 20.07
C ARG A 8 17.26 -2.32 20.00
N THR A 9 16.66 -3.47 20.31
CA THR A 9 15.21 -3.62 20.41
C THR A 9 14.77 -3.14 21.80
N VAL A 10 13.80 -2.21 21.83
CA VAL A 10 13.17 -1.75 23.08
C VAL A 10 11.90 -2.57 23.28
N PRO A 11 11.70 -3.17 24.47
CA PRO A 11 10.52 -3.98 24.75
C PRO A 11 9.24 -3.13 24.69
N LEU A 12 8.27 -3.55 23.89
CA LEU A 12 6.95 -2.90 23.74
C LEU A 12 5.86 -3.47 24.66
N GLY A 13 6.24 -4.38 25.57
CA GLY A 13 5.29 -4.98 26.50
C GLY A 13 4.43 -6.09 25.86
N ARG A 14 3.11 -6.07 26.14
CA ARG A 14 2.18 -7.14 25.78
C ARG A 14 1.71 -7.02 24.32
N ARG A 15 1.08 -8.10 23.79
CA ARG A 15 0.51 -8.13 22.43
C ARG A 15 -0.30 -6.88 22.08
N ARG A 16 -1.24 -6.46 22.95
CA ARG A 16 -2.08 -5.28 22.70
C ARG A 16 -1.33 -3.95 22.71
N ASP A 17 -0.24 -3.84 23.47
CA ASP A 17 0.63 -2.64 23.44
C ASP A 17 1.30 -2.52 22.07
N ARG A 18 1.79 -3.65 21.51
CA ARG A 18 2.39 -3.70 20.18
C ARG A 18 1.38 -3.43 19.08
N LEU A 19 0.17 -4.03 19.15
CA LEU A 19 -0.91 -3.76 18.19
C LEU A 19 -1.34 -2.30 18.20
N LEU A 20 -1.52 -1.70 19.39
CA LEU A 20 -1.87 -0.28 19.51
C LEU A 20 -0.84 0.61 18.81
N LEU A 21 0.45 0.42 19.10
CA LEU A 21 1.49 1.20 18.44
C LEU A 21 1.49 0.98 16.92
N GLY A 22 1.32 -0.27 16.47
CA GLY A 22 1.26 -0.60 15.04
C GLY A 22 0.08 0.06 14.33
N VAL A 23 -1.11 0.00 14.92
CA VAL A 23 -2.31 0.67 14.37
C VAL A 23 -2.09 2.18 14.27
N LEU A 24 -1.58 2.82 15.33
CA LEU A 24 -1.29 4.26 15.29
C LEU A 24 -0.20 4.61 14.26
N ALA A 25 0.80 3.77 14.08
CA ALA A 25 1.85 3.96 13.08
C ALA A 25 1.32 3.89 11.63
N LEU A 26 0.35 2.99 11.38
CA LEU A 26 -0.29 2.86 10.05
C LEU A 26 -1.20 4.04 9.70
N HIS A 27 -1.77 4.72 10.72
CA HIS A 27 -2.65 5.89 10.53
C HIS A 27 -1.90 7.21 10.28
N ASP A 28 -0.59 7.17 10.14
CA ASP A 28 0.23 8.27 9.62
C ASP A 28 0.04 9.63 10.34
N GLY A 29 -0.01 9.61 11.66
CA GLY A 29 -0.20 10.81 12.48
C GLY A 29 -1.65 11.28 12.59
N GLN A 30 -2.58 10.63 11.91
CA GLN A 30 -4.00 10.90 12.05
C GLN A 30 -4.54 10.43 13.41
N VAL A 31 -5.59 11.11 13.90
CA VAL A 31 -6.25 10.72 15.14
C VAL A 31 -7.08 9.47 14.93
N VAL A 32 -6.78 8.40 15.67
CA VAL A 32 -7.62 7.22 15.76
C VAL A 32 -8.57 7.36 16.94
N PRO A 33 -9.90 7.41 16.71
CA PRO A 33 -10.89 7.56 17.76
C PRO A 33 -10.82 6.41 18.78
N MET A 34 -11.14 6.70 20.04
CA MET A 34 -11.16 5.69 21.12
C MET A 34 -12.06 4.49 20.78
N SER A 35 -13.23 4.72 20.20
CA SER A 35 -14.15 3.65 19.77
C SER A 35 -13.49 2.72 18.75
N ARG A 36 -12.80 3.30 17.76
CA ARG A 36 -12.09 2.54 16.74
C ARG A 36 -10.93 1.73 17.32
N LEU A 37 -10.17 2.29 18.28
CA LEU A 37 -9.11 1.55 18.97
C LEU A 37 -9.65 0.37 19.75
N VAL A 38 -10.79 0.54 20.45
CA VAL A 38 -11.45 -0.57 21.15
C VAL A 38 -11.84 -1.67 20.16
N GLU A 39 -12.52 -1.31 19.08
CA GLU A 39 -12.92 -2.24 18.02
C GLU A 39 -11.74 -3.01 17.41
N LEU A 40 -10.63 -2.33 17.11
CA LEU A 40 -9.46 -2.97 16.51
C LEU A 40 -8.64 -3.83 17.49
N LEU A 41 -8.65 -3.53 18.78
CA LEU A 41 -7.86 -4.27 19.77
C LEU A 41 -8.61 -5.47 20.40
N TRP A 42 -9.93 -5.50 20.33
CA TRP A 42 -10.75 -6.60 20.87
C TRP A 42 -11.63 -7.29 19.84
N GLU A 43 -11.67 -6.74 18.61
CA GLU A 43 -12.49 -7.31 17.54
C GLU A 43 -13.97 -7.44 17.96
N GLU A 44 -14.47 -8.66 18.24
CA GLU A 44 -15.88 -8.90 18.51
C GLU A 44 -16.30 -8.81 19.99
N ASP A 45 -15.37 -8.95 20.95
CA ASP A 45 -15.72 -9.02 22.39
C ASP A 45 -14.92 -8.02 23.25
N PRO A 46 -15.27 -6.73 23.20
CA PRO A 46 -14.64 -5.72 24.06
C PRO A 46 -15.19 -5.80 25.50
N PRO A 47 -14.32 -5.92 26.53
CA PRO A 47 -14.74 -5.89 27.91
C PRO A 47 -15.32 -4.52 28.31
N GLN A 48 -16.17 -4.44 29.33
CA GLN A 48 -16.71 -3.16 29.80
C GLN A 48 -15.60 -2.14 30.16
N SER A 49 -14.42 -2.62 30.59
CA SER A 49 -13.25 -1.79 30.91
C SER A 49 -12.36 -1.46 29.72
N ALA A 50 -12.77 -1.77 28.46
CA ALA A 50 -11.94 -1.64 27.27
C ALA A 50 -11.31 -0.24 27.12
N ARG A 51 -12.08 0.82 27.32
CA ARG A 51 -11.58 2.22 27.27
C ARG A 51 -10.46 2.47 28.28
N ARG A 52 -10.62 2.02 29.52
CA ARG A 52 -9.60 2.15 30.58
C ARG A 52 -8.36 1.31 30.22
N SER A 53 -8.57 0.14 29.62
CA SER A 53 -7.50 -0.71 29.16
C SER A 53 -6.70 -0.06 28.02
N VAL A 54 -7.34 0.61 27.05
CA VAL A 54 -6.65 1.40 26.01
C VAL A 54 -5.79 2.48 26.63
N GLN A 55 -6.30 3.23 27.62
CA GLN A 55 -5.52 4.26 28.32
C GLN A 55 -4.26 3.67 29.00
N SER A 56 -4.39 2.48 29.59
CA SER A 56 -3.25 1.77 30.19
C SER A 56 -2.26 1.28 29.14
N HIS A 57 -2.73 0.83 27.95
CA HIS A 57 -1.87 0.47 26.82
C HIS A 57 -1.12 1.69 26.29
N VAL A 58 -1.80 2.83 26.13
CA VAL A 58 -1.18 4.11 25.71
C VAL A 58 -0.09 4.54 26.69
N ALA A 59 -0.33 4.44 28.01
CA ALA A 59 0.67 4.80 29.01
C ALA A 59 1.94 3.93 28.88
N ARG A 60 1.80 2.61 28.66
CA ARG A 60 2.94 1.72 28.46
C ARG A 60 3.67 1.99 27.14
N VAL A 61 2.95 2.26 26.05
CA VAL A 61 3.55 2.65 24.77
C VAL A 61 4.34 3.96 24.92
N ARG A 62 3.78 4.96 25.60
CA ARG A 62 4.50 6.22 25.88
C ARG A 62 5.79 5.99 26.66
N ALA A 63 5.75 5.15 27.69
CA ALA A 63 6.96 4.79 28.46
C ALA A 63 8.02 4.10 27.59
N ALA A 64 7.62 3.19 26.72
CA ALA A 64 8.54 2.53 25.79
C ALA A 64 9.15 3.51 24.79
N LEU A 65 8.37 4.45 24.23
CA LEU A 65 8.88 5.49 23.33
C LEU A 65 9.85 6.44 24.05
N GLN A 66 9.59 6.81 25.31
CA GLN A 66 10.50 7.61 26.11
C GLN A 66 11.82 6.87 26.40
N THR A 67 11.75 5.56 26.70
CA THR A 67 12.93 4.71 26.86
C THR A 67 13.76 4.66 25.58
N ALA A 68 13.10 4.50 24.43
CA ALA A 68 13.78 4.51 23.13
C ALA A 68 14.47 5.86 22.84
N ALA A 69 13.79 6.97 23.12
CA ALA A 69 14.33 8.31 22.94
C ALA A 69 15.54 8.60 23.86
N ALA A 70 15.52 8.07 25.08
CA ALA A 70 16.64 8.22 26.02
C ALA A 70 17.90 7.45 25.58
N LEU A 71 17.75 6.36 24.81
CA LEU A 71 18.88 5.59 24.28
C LEU A 71 19.56 6.28 23.10
N GLU A 72 18.88 7.17 22.40
CA GLU A 72 19.39 7.88 21.21
C GLU A 72 18.93 9.36 21.26
N PRO A 73 19.63 10.21 22.00
CA PRO A 73 19.35 11.63 21.99
C PRO A 73 19.56 12.18 20.57
N SER A 74 18.48 12.58 19.91
CA SER A 74 18.47 13.14 18.56
C SER A 74 18.02 14.59 18.60
N ALA A 75 18.50 15.42 17.64
CA ALA A 75 17.98 16.76 17.43
C ALA A 75 16.54 16.77 16.86
N ALA A 76 16.09 15.63 16.30
CA ALA A 76 14.73 15.48 15.80
C ALA A 76 13.75 15.23 16.97
N PRO A 77 12.49 15.68 16.85
CA PRO A 77 11.47 15.44 17.88
C PRO A 77 11.27 13.93 18.10
N ALA A 78 11.34 13.51 19.36
CA ALA A 78 11.13 12.12 19.73
C ALA A 78 9.71 11.64 19.38
N PRO A 79 9.54 10.37 18.95
CA PRO A 79 8.23 9.79 18.72
C PRO A 79 7.36 9.88 19.98
N SER A 80 6.11 10.29 19.84
CA SER A 80 5.18 10.47 20.96
C SER A 80 3.74 10.14 20.57
N VAL A 81 2.95 9.68 21.55
CA VAL A 81 1.50 9.47 21.36
C VAL A 81 0.76 10.65 22.01
N ALA A 82 0.10 11.46 21.19
CA ALA A 82 -0.74 12.57 21.64
C ALA A 82 -2.19 12.13 21.85
N SER A 83 -2.86 12.74 22.83
CA SER A 83 -4.31 12.62 23.00
C SER A 83 -4.96 13.82 22.31
N ARG A 84 -5.86 13.60 21.37
CA ARG A 84 -6.58 14.65 20.61
C ARG A 84 -7.99 14.17 20.27
N ASP A 85 -8.96 15.06 20.32
CA ASP A 85 -10.33 14.87 19.79
C ASP A 85 -10.99 13.52 20.16
N GLY A 86 -10.82 13.09 21.41
CA GLY A 86 -11.38 11.82 21.90
C GLY A 86 -10.67 10.56 21.41
N GLY A 87 -9.46 10.69 20.84
CA GLY A 87 -8.64 9.60 20.34
C GLY A 87 -7.14 9.80 20.61
N TYR A 88 -6.33 9.07 19.86
CA TYR A 88 -4.87 9.10 19.94
C TYR A 88 -4.24 9.18 18.58
N ALA A 89 -3.12 9.90 18.47
CA ALA A 89 -2.30 9.97 17.27
C ALA A 89 -0.82 9.73 17.61
N LEU A 90 -0.09 9.03 16.74
CA LEU A 90 1.35 8.87 16.85
C LEU A 90 2.04 9.99 16.07
N HIS A 91 2.82 10.81 16.75
CA HIS A 91 3.71 11.77 16.13
C HIS A 91 5.13 11.19 16.09
N ALA A 92 5.63 10.93 14.89
CA ALA A 92 6.98 10.45 14.67
C ALA A 92 7.52 11.04 13.35
N PRO A 93 8.82 11.35 13.24
CA PRO A 93 9.45 11.70 11.98
C PRO A 93 9.16 10.62 10.93
N ALA A 94 8.89 11.05 9.68
CA ALA A 94 8.53 10.13 8.60
C ALA A 94 9.58 9.04 8.35
N ALA A 95 10.86 9.33 8.59
CA ALA A 95 11.96 8.40 8.41
C ALA A 95 12.01 7.26 9.46
N GLU A 96 11.32 7.40 10.59
CA GLU A 96 11.37 6.43 11.69
C GLU A 96 10.29 5.33 11.61
N ILE A 97 9.31 5.47 10.73
CA ILE A 97 8.25 4.46 10.55
C ILE A 97 8.49 3.68 9.26
N ASP A 98 8.79 2.37 9.38
CA ASP A 98 9.07 1.50 8.24
C ASP A 98 7.96 1.54 7.18
N ALA A 99 6.69 1.57 7.56
CA ALA A 99 5.57 1.67 6.63
C ALA A 99 5.58 2.97 5.80
N ARG A 100 5.93 4.11 6.41
CA ARG A 100 6.10 5.39 5.68
C ARG A 100 7.31 5.36 4.76
N ARG A 101 8.42 4.82 5.26
CA ARG A 101 9.64 4.66 4.48
C ARG A 101 9.41 3.74 3.28
N PHE A 102 8.67 2.66 3.48
CA PHE A 102 8.27 1.73 2.43
C PHE A 102 7.48 2.46 1.33
N ARG A 103 6.41 3.17 1.69
CA ARG A 103 5.60 3.93 0.74
C ARG A 103 6.44 4.93 -0.07
N ARG A 104 7.28 5.72 0.60
CA ARG A 104 8.16 6.68 -0.05
C ARG A 104 9.13 6.03 -1.04
N LEU A 105 9.71 4.88 -0.71
CA LEU A 105 10.61 4.15 -1.61
C LEU A 105 9.83 3.54 -2.79
N ALA A 106 8.63 3.02 -2.56
CA ALA A 106 7.76 2.54 -3.61
C ALA A 106 7.34 3.67 -4.57
N ASP A 107 6.95 4.83 -4.04
CA ASP A 107 6.62 6.01 -4.84
C ASP A 107 7.85 6.48 -5.67
N ALA A 108 9.03 6.52 -5.05
CA ALA A 108 10.27 6.90 -5.74
C ALA A 108 10.66 5.92 -6.86
N SER A 109 10.32 4.63 -6.72
CA SER A 109 10.60 3.62 -7.75
C SER A 109 9.82 3.86 -9.04
N ALA A 110 8.62 4.44 -8.96
CA ALA A 110 7.76 4.67 -10.10
C ALA A 110 8.34 5.65 -11.13
N THR A 111 9.16 6.62 -10.67
CA THR A 111 9.76 7.67 -11.50
C THR A 111 11.24 7.46 -11.78
N ALA A 112 11.85 6.42 -11.19
CA ALA A 112 13.27 6.13 -11.34
C ALA A 112 13.59 5.43 -12.69
N ASP A 113 14.83 5.55 -13.12
CA ASP A 113 15.37 4.70 -14.20
C ASP A 113 15.38 3.22 -13.78
N PRO A 114 15.57 2.26 -14.70
CA PRO A 114 15.45 0.82 -14.38
C PRO A 114 16.35 0.38 -13.21
N ALA A 115 17.59 0.86 -13.13
CA ALA A 115 18.51 0.51 -12.06
C ALA A 115 18.12 1.15 -10.72
N GLY A 116 17.70 2.39 -10.74
CA GLY A 116 17.17 3.11 -9.57
C GLY A 116 15.88 2.49 -9.06
N ARG A 117 15.00 2.06 -9.97
CA ARG A 117 13.75 1.33 -9.64
C ARG A 117 14.04 0.04 -8.90
N GLU A 118 14.89 -0.82 -9.44
CA GLU A 118 15.27 -2.07 -8.77
C GLU A 118 15.83 -1.82 -7.39
N LYS A 119 16.76 -0.86 -7.27
CA LYS A 119 17.38 -0.49 -5.99
C LYS A 119 16.34 0.00 -4.97
N ALA A 120 15.43 0.89 -5.37
CA ALA A 120 14.39 1.42 -4.50
C ALA A 120 13.42 0.32 -4.05
N LEU A 121 12.97 -0.57 -4.96
CA LEU A 121 12.11 -1.70 -4.64
C LEU A 121 12.78 -2.68 -3.68
N ARG A 122 14.05 -3.05 -3.91
CA ARG A 122 14.80 -3.91 -2.98
C ARG A 122 14.91 -3.29 -1.60
N GLN A 123 15.18 -1.99 -1.52
CA GLN A 123 15.25 -1.27 -0.24
C GLN A 123 13.89 -1.20 0.46
N ALA A 124 12.80 -0.97 -0.28
CA ALA A 124 11.45 -0.98 0.26
C ALA A 124 11.10 -2.36 0.82
N LEU A 125 11.26 -3.40 0.01
CA LEU A 125 10.92 -4.77 0.37
C LEU A 125 11.76 -5.33 1.52
N ALA A 126 13.01 -4.89 1.67
CA ALA A 126 13.87 -5.25 2.81
C ALA A 126 13.36 -4.71 4.16
N LEU A 127 12.49 -3.68 4.17
CA LEU A 127 11.81 -3.22 5.37
C LEU A 127 10.70 -4.19 5.82
N SER A 128 10.17 -5.00 4.91
CA SER A 128 9.08 -5.93 5.15
C SER A 128 9.61 -7.30 5.59
N ARG A 129 9.67 -7.53 6.91
CA ARG A 129 10.21 -8.76 7.51
C ARG A 129 9.13 -9.80 7.83
N GLY A 130 8.02 -9.77 7.12
CA GLY A 130 6.86 -10.64 7.34
C GLY A 130 5.56 -9.86 7.20
N PRO A 131 4.42 -10.44 7.60
CA PRO A 131 3.12 -9.79 7.49
C PRO A 131 3.06 -8.50 8.30
N VAL A 132 2.32 -7.52 7.80
CA VAL A 132 2.14 -6.24 8.49
C VAL A 132 1.55 -6.48 9.89
N LEU A 133 2.03 -5.75 10.88
CA LEU A 133 1.75 -5.95 12.32
C LEU A 133 2.32 -7.25 12.92
N GLY A 134 2.96 -8.11 12.12
CA GLY A 134 3.58 -9.37 12.60
C GLY A 134 2.57 -10.41 13.08
N ALA A 135 3.04 -11.39 13.84
CA ALA A 135 2.20 -12.46 14.39
C ALA A 135 1.20 -12.00 15.47
N ASP A 136 1.29 -10.75 15.92
CA ASP A 136 0.36 -10.23 16.94
C ASP A 136 -1.03 -9.91 16.38
N ALA A 137 -1.16 -9.65 15.08
CA ALA A 137 -2.42 -9.32 14.42
C ALA A 137 -3.09 -10.59 13.85
N SER A 138 -4.43 -10.63 13.94
CA SER A 138 -5.26 -11.57 13.16
C SER A 138 -5.26 -11.18 11.69
N ASP A 139 -5.67 -12.10 10.81
CA ASP A 139 -5.81 -11.80 9.38
C ASP A 139 -6.91 -10.75 9.17
N GLU A 140 -8.02 -10.85 9.90
CA GLU A 140 -9.10 -9.87 9.86
C GLU A 140 -8.62 -8.46 10.26
N LEU A 141 -7.83 -8.35 11.32
CA LEU A 141 -7.27 -7.05 11.70
C LEU A 141 -6.35 -6.49 10.62
N ARG A 142 -5.52 -7.34 9.97
CA ARG A 142 -4.66 -6.90 8.85
C ARG A 142 -5.49 -6.39 7.68
N GLU A 143 -6.53 -7.12 7.27
CA GLU A 143 -7.43 -6.69 6.20
C GLU A 143 -8.07 -5.33 6.50
N ARG A 144 -8.46 -5.08 7.76
CA ARG A 144 -9.12 -3.84 8.18
C ARG A 144 -8.21 -2.62 8.28
N VAL A 145 -6.90 -2.79 8.51
CA VAL A 145 -6.00 -1.65 8.81
C VAL A 145 -4.75 -1.60 7.93
N ALA A 146 -4.43 -2.66 7.21
CA ALA A 146 -3.17 -2.80 6.49
C ALA A 146 -3.34 -3.28 5.04
N ALA A 147 -4.56 -3.46 4.54
CA ALA A 147 -4.81 -3.96 3.18
C ALA A 147 -4.06 -3.17 2.11
N ASP A 148 -4.07 -1.83 2.20
CA ASP A 148 -3.37 -0.97 1.25
C ASP A 148 -1.85 -1.19 1.28
N LEU A 149 -1.27 -1.37 2.47
CA LEU A 149 0.17 -1.59 2.62
C LEU A 149 0.57 -2.99 2.14
N GLU A 150 -0.25 -4.00 2.40
CA GLU A 150 -0.03 -5.36 1.87
C GLU A 150 -0.17 -5.41 0.34
N ALA A 151 -1.17 -4.73 -0.21
CA ALA A 151 -1.33 -4.59 -1.66
C ALA A 151 -0.12 -3.87 -2.30
N LEU A 152 0.36 -2.79 -1.68
CA LEU A 152 1.55 -2.07 -2.13
C LEU A 152 2.82 -2.94 -2.04
N ARG A 153 2.95 -3.75 -0.98
CA ARG A 153 4.06 -4.70 -0.82
C ARG A 153 4.05 -5.76 -1.92
N LEU A 154 2.87 -6.31 -2.17
CA LEU A 154 2.69 -7.32 -3.22
C LEU A 154 3.00 -6.76 -4.61
N GLY A 155 2.46 -5.56 -4.91
CA GLY A 155 2.78 -4.84 -6.14
C GLY A 155 4.27 -4.54 -6.29
N GLY A 156 4.95 -4.18 -5.20
CA GLY A 156 6.41 -3.98 -5.19
C GLY A 156 7.20 -5.25 -5.54
N TRP A 157 6.75 -6.42 -5.07
CA TRP A 157 7.34 -7.71 -5.46
C TRP A 157 7.07 -8.02 -6.95
N GLU A 158 5.85 -7.80 -7.44
CA GLU A 158 5.50 -7.98 -8.85
C GLU A 158 6.40 -7.11 -9.76
N GLU A 159 6.57 -5.84 -9.41
CA GLU A 159 7.43 -4.92 -10.15
C GLU A 159 8.91 -5.32 -10.12
N LEU A 160 9.42 -5.73 -8.95
CA LEU A 160 10.79 -6.21 -8.83
C LEU A 160 11.03 -7.45 -9.69
N CYS A 161 10.14 -8.43 -9.60
CA CYS A 161 10.24 -9.65 -10.39
C CYS A 161 10.11 -9.37 -11.89
N ALA A 162 9.21 -8.48 -12.32
CA ALA A 162 9.11 -8.05 -13.70
C ALA A 162 10.42 -7.39 -14.19
N ALA A 163 11.05 -6.53 -13.38
CA ALA A 163 12.34 -5.91 -13.70
C ALA A 163 13.46 -6.95 -13.83
N LEU A 164 13.50 -7.94 -12.93
CA LEU A 164 14.46 -9.05 -13.01
C LEU A 164 14.29 -9.87 -14.29
N LEU A 165 13.05 -10.17 -14.66
CA LEU A 165 12.75 -10.89 -15.90
C LEU A 165 13.14 -10.09 -17.14
N ALA A 166 12.90 -8.79 -17.15
CA ALA A 166 13.33 -7.91 -18.24
C ALA A 166 14.86 -7.83 -18.36
N ALA A 167 15.57 -7.93 -17.25
CA ALA A 167 17.04 -7.98 -17.19
C ALA A 167 17.64 -9.38 -17.47
N GLY A 168 16.82 -10.39 -17.76
CA GLY A 168 17.28 -11.76 -17.99
C GLY A 168 17.68 -12.55 -16.72
N ARG A 169 17.38 -12.02 -15.55
CA ARG A 169 17.76 -12.62 -14.23
C ARG A 169 16.63 -13.51 -13.71
N HIS A 170 16.27 -14.51 -14.50
CA HIS A 170 15.12 -15.39 -14.23
C HIS A 170 15.31 -16.21 -12.96
N ASP A 171 16.53 -16.72 -12.75
CA ASP A 171 16.88 -17.58 -11.60
C ASP A 171 16.69 -16.88 -10.26
N GLU A 172 16.85 -15.56 -10.21
CA GLU A 172 16.59 -14.78 -9.01
C GLU A 172 15.09 -14.57 -8.74
N ALA A 173 14.28 -14.52 -9.80
CA ALA A 173 12.85 -14.27 -9.69
C ALA A 173 12.05 -15.54 -9.33
N VAL A 174 12.47 -16.72 -9.80
CA VAL A 174 11.73 -18.00 -9.63
C VAL A 174 11.41 -18.32 -8.17
N PRO A 175 12.38 -18.32 -7.22
CA PRO A 175 12.10 -18.67 -5.83
C PRO A 175 11.06 -17.74 -5.18
N GLU A 176 11.20 -16.43 -5.38
CA GLU A 176 10.29 -15.45 -4.80
C GLU A 176 8.88 -15.54 -5.40
N LEU A 177 8.78 -15.67 -6.72
CA LEU A 177 7.49 -15.84 -7.39
C LEU A 177 6.79 -17.14 -6.98
N SER A 178 7.54 -18.22 -6.77
CA SER A 178 6.96 -19.49 -6.33
C SER A 178 6.42 -19.39 -4.89
N ARG A 179 7.15 -18.73 -4.01
CA ARG A 179 6.70 -18.45 -2.63
C ARG A 179 5.46 -17.57 -2.62
N LEU A 180 5.49 -16.44 -3.34
CA LEU A 180 4.39 -15.47 -3.40
C LEU A 180 3.14 -16.07 -4.03
N ALA A 181 3.26 -16.87 -5.09
CA ALA A 181 2.12 -17.54 -5.71
C ALA A 181 1.45 -18.56 -4.76
N ALA A 182 2.24 -19.23 -3.90
CA ALA A 182 1.69 -20.13 -2.89
C ALA A 182 0.96 -19.36 -1.77
N GLU A 183 1.46 -18.18 -1.38
CA GLU A 183 0.82 -17.31 -0.38
C GLU A 183 -0.42 -16.58 -0.93
N HIS A 184 -0.45 -16.28 -2.23
CA HIS A 184 -1.50 -15.52 -2.91
C HIS A 184 -2.00 -16.22 -4.18
N PRO A 185 -2.66 -17.39 -4.04
CA PRO A 185 -3.02 -18.24 -5.18
C PRO A 185 -4.05 -17.62 -6.14
N SER A 186 -4.81 -16.60 -5.69
CA SER A 186 -5.75 -15.84 -6.52
C SER A 186 -5.09 -14.76 -7.38
N ARG A 187 -3.81 -14.47 -7.16
CA ARG A 187 -3.15 -13.32 -7.78
C ARG A 187 -2.65 -13.68 -9.18
N GLU A 188 -3.44 -13.36 -10.19
CA GLU A 188 -3.17 -13.70 -11.60
C GLU A 188 -1.83 -13.15 -12.10
N ARG A 189 -1.46 -11.94 -11.68
CA ARG A 189 -0.18 -11.32 -12.08
C ARG A 189 1.04 -12.10 -11.57
N LEU A 190 0.98 -12.66 -10.36
CA LEU A 190 2.05 -13.52 -9.84
C LEU A 190 2.15 -14.83 -10.62
N ALA A 191 1.01 -15.44 -10.98
CA ALA A 191 0.99 -16.63 -11.81
C ALA A 191 1.61 -16.38 -13.19
N GLU A 192 1.25 -15.26 -13.83
CA GLU A 192 1.80 -14.82 -15.11
C GLU A 192 3.33 -14.67 -15.04
N LEU A 193 3.83 -13.90 -14.07
CA LEU A 193 5.26 -13.68 -13.88
C LEU A 193 6.00 -14.98 -13.56
N ARG A 194 5.43 -15.86 -12.72
CA ARG A 194 5.99 -17.17 -12.38
C ARG A 194 6.09 -18.07 -13.60
N MET A 195 5.05 -18.14 -14.41
CA MET A 195 5.07 -18.89 -15.67
C MET A 195 6.18 -18.40 -16.59
N MET A 196 6.30 -17.08 -16.79
CA MET A 196 7.36 -16.49 -17.61
C MET A 196 8.77 -16.77 -17.06
N ALA A 197 8.95 -16.63 -15.73
CA ALA A 197 10.22 -16.89 -15.07
C ALA A 197 10.67 -18.34 -15.26
N LEU A 198 9.80 -19.30 -14.95
CA LEU A 198 10.04 -20.73 -15.09
C LEU A 198 10.37 -21.12 -16.54
N HIS A 199 9.57 -20.62 -17.49
CA HIS A 199 9.80 -20.92 -18.92
C HIS A 199 11.16 -20.40 -19.39
N ARG A 200 11.54 -19.17 -19.03
CA ARG A 200 12.84 -18.57 -19.41
C ARG A 200 14.03 -19.21 -18.70
N ALA A 201 13.82 -19.76 -17.50
CA ALA A 201 14.81 -20.60 -16.81
C ALA A 201 14.93 -22.02 -17.39
N GLY A 202 14.20 -22.35 -18.47
CA GLY A 202 14.20 -23.68 -19.10
C GLY A 202 13.32 -24.71 -18.38
N LEU A 203 12.58 -24.31 -17.35
CA LEU A 203 11.71 -25.16 -16.52
C LEU A 203 10.28 -25.20 -17.12
N ARG A 204 10.17 -25.60 -18.38
CA ARG A 204 8.91 -25.56 -19.14
C ARG A 204 7.79 -26.37 -18.49
N ALA A 205 8.09 -27.57 -18.00
CA ALA A 205 7.08 -28.42 -17.36
C ALA A 205 6.49 -27.76 -16.11
N GLU A 206 7.32 -27.11 -15.29
CA GLU A 206 6.90 -26.37 -14.10
C GLU A 206 6.09 -25.14 -14.47
N ALA A 207 6.44 -24.43 -15.57
CA ALA A 207 5.66 -23.31 -16.07
C ALA A 207 4.24 -23.71 -16.47
N LEU A 208 4.09 -24.85 -17.16
CA LEU A 208 2.77 -25.40 -17.53
C LEU A 208 1.98 -25.86 -16.30
N THR A 209 2.66 -26.43 -15.30
CA THR A 209 2.04 -26.80 -14.01
C THR A 209 1.52 -25.56 -13.28
N ALA A 210 2.28 -24.46 -13.24
CA ALA A 210 1.85 -23.20 -12.62
C ALA A 210 0.54 -22.66 -13.24
N TYR A 211 0.34 -22.83 -14.55
CA TYR A 211 -0.95 -22.50 -15.19
C TYR A 211 -2.09 -23.40 -14.69
N GLN A 212 -1.86 -24.70 -14.57
CA GLN A 212 -2.92 -25.60 -14.07
C GLN A 212 -3.27 -25.33 -12.62
N GLU A 213 -2.29 -24.97 -11.80
CA GLU A 213 -2.53 -24.59 -10.39
C GLU A 213 -3.49 -23.41 -10.28
N ILE A 214 -3.23 -22.29 -10.99
CA ILE A 214 -4.13 -21.14 -10.94
C ILE A 214 -5.47 -21.42 -11.60
N ARG A 215 -5.51 -22.16 -12.70
CA ARG A 215 -6.77 -22.54 -13.35
C ARG A 215 -7.67 -23.33 -12.42
N THR A 216 -7.13 -24.34 -11.75
CA THR A 216 -7.87 -25.16 -10.79
C THR A 216 -8.35 -24.30 -9.63
N TRP A 217 -7.49 -23.45 -9.10
CA TRP A 217 -7.87 -22.56 -7.98
C TRP A 217 -9.03 -21.62 -8.37
N LEU A 218 -8.96 -20.98 -9.55
CA LEU A 218 -10.02 -20.07 -10.04
C LEU A 218 -11.34 -20.82 -10.27
N ALA A 219 -11.29 -22.03 -10.83
CA ALA A 219 -12.47 -22.85 -11.07
C ALA A 219 -13.11 -23.29 -9.74
N ASP A 220 -12.32 -23.76 -8.76
CA ASP A 220 -12.82 -24.33 -7.52
C ASP A 220 -13.35 -23.25 -6.54
N HIS A 221 -12.75 -22.06 -6.51
CA HIS A 221 -13.10 -21.03 -5.53
C HIS A 221 -13.98 -19.91 -6.09
N LEU A 222 -13.85 -19.61 -7.38
CA LEU A 222 -14.58 -18.50 -8.02
C LEU A 222 -15.51 -18.95 -9.15
N GLY A 223 -15.37 -20.18 -9.65
CA GLY A 223 -16.18 -20.70 -10.77
C GLY A 223 -15.87 -20.01 -12.11
N VAL A 224 -14.67 -19.47 -12.26
CA VAL A 224 -14.27 -18.75 -13.49
C VAL A 224 -13.03 -19.37 -14.14
N ASP A 225 -12.90 -19.13 -15.46
CA ASP A 225 -11.70 -19.50 -16.19
C ASP A 225 -10.59 -18.44 -16.01
N PRO A 226 -9.30 -18.82 -16.22
CA PRO A 226 -8.21 -17.85 -16.24
C PRO A 226 -8.42 -16.74 -17.28
N PRO A 227 -7.94 -15.51 -17.02
CA PRO A 227 -8.08 -14.40 -17.95
C PRO A 227 -7.38 -14.68 -19.29
N PRO A 228 -7.80 -14.01 -20.37
CA PRO A 228 -7.28 -14.22 -21.71
C PRO A 228 -5.76 -14.07 -21.82
N GLU A 229 -5.16 -13.23 -20.99
CA GLU A 229 -3.71 -12.99 -20.93
C GLU A 229 -2.96 -14.26 -20.51
N LEU A 230 -3.39 -14.91 -19.44
CA LEU A 230 -2.82 -16.17 -18.94
C LEU A 230 -3.04 -17.32 -19.95
N GLN A 231 -4.23 -17.37 -20.57
CA GLN A 231 -4.52 -18.36 -21.59
C GLN A 231 -3.61 -18.21 -22.82
N ARG A 232 -3.40 -16.96 -23.29
CA ARG A 232 -2.47 -16.66 -24.40
C ARG A 232 -1.04 -17.04 -24.07
N LEU A 233 -0.58 -16.72 -22.86
CA LEU A 233 0.74 -17.07 -22.37
C LEU A 233 0.94 -18.59 -22.34
N HIS A 234 -0.03 -19.34 -21.84
CA HIS A 234 -0.02 -20.81 -21.81
C HIS A 234 0.07 -21.40 -23.23
N LEU A 235 -0.75 -20.89 -24.16
CA LEU A 235 -0.74 -21.35 -25.57
C LEU A 235 0.59 -21.04 -26.25
N ALA A 236 1.18 -19.86 -26.02
CA ALA A 236 2.49 -19.50 -26.55
C ALA A 236 3.59 -20.46 -26.05
N MET A 237 3.55 -20.83 -24.76
CA MET A 237 4.49 -21.84 -24.21
C MET A 237 4.32 -23.23 -24.83
N LEU A 238 3.07 -23.64 -25.10
CA LEU A 238 2.81 -24.92 -25.75
C LEU A 238 3.31 -24.95 -27.21
N ARG A 239 3.21 -23.83 -27.94
CA ARG A 239 3.62 -23.69 -29.33
C ARG A 239 5.06 -23.29 -29.54
N GLU A 240 5.80 -23.07 -28.42
CA GLU A 240 7.19 -22.59 -28.45
C GLU A 240 7.34 -21.22 -29.14
N GLU A 241 6.29 -20.38 -29.01
CA GLU A 241 6.30 -19.03 -29.54
C GLU A 241 7.10 -18.09 -28.60
N PRO A 242 7.71 -17.00 -29.13
CA PRO A 242 8.38 -16.01 -28.28
C PRO A 242 7.43 -15.42 -27.25
N LEU A 243 7.86 -15.41 -25.98
CA LEU A 243 7.07 -14.82 -24.91
C LEU A 243 7.27 -13.30 -24.82
N PRO A 244 6.22 -12.56 -24.48
CA PRO A 244 6.31 -11.13 -24.28
C PRO A 244 7.30 -10.79 -23.14
N VAL A 245 7.93 -9.64 -23.23
CA VAL A 245 8.69 -9.09 -22.10
C VAL A 245 7.68 -8.53 -21.12
N PRO A 246 7.77 -8.87 -19.81
CA PRO A 246 6.86 -8.31 -18.83
C PRO A 246 7.02 -6.80 -18.77
N GLU A 247 5.95 -6.08 -19.06
CA GLU A 247 5.94 -4.65 -18.85
C GLU A 247 5.71 -4.34 -17.37
N PRO A 248 6.40 -3.34 -16.82
CA PRO A 248 6.07 -2.84 -15.49
C PRO A 248 4.62 -2.36 -15.49
N THR A 249 3.89 -2.66 -14.42
CA THR A 249 2.51 -2.19 -14.27
C THR A 249 2.54 -0.66 -14.23
N ARG A 250 2.14 -0.02 -15.32
CA ARG A 250 1.97 1.42 -15.33
C ARG A 250 0.78 1.75 -14.45
N ALA A 251 0.97 2.66 -13.51
CA ALA A 251 -0.19 3.25 -12.83
C ALA A 251 -1.16 3.76 -13.92
N PRO A 252 -2.49 3.48 -13.80
CA PRO A 252 -3.44 3.91 -14.80
C PRO A 252 -3.33 5.43 -15.00
N ALA A 253 -2.84 5.85 -16.16
CA ALA A 253 -2.78 7.26 -16.54
C ALA A 253 -4.10 7.64 -17.23
N GLU A 254 -5.20 7.53 -16.50
CA GLU A 254 -6.55 7.83 -16.99
C GLU A 254 -6.89 9.33 -16.94
N LEU A 255 -5.89 10.18 -16.81
CA LEU A 255 -6.14 11.62 -16.86
C LEU A 255 -6.50 12.04 -18.30
N PRO A 256 -7.56 12.83 -18.48
CA PRO A 256 -7.87 13.40 -19.78
C PRO A 256 -6.68 14.17 -20.34
N ALA A 257 -6.53 14.17 -21.67
CA ALA A 257 -5.46 14.94 -22.32
C ALA A 257 -5.45 16.40 -21.84
N ASP A 258 -4.26 16.92 -21.62
CA ASP A 258 -4.02 18.28 -21.15
C ASP A 258 -4.72 19.33 -22.04
N THR A 259 -5.22 20.41 -21.46
CA THR A 259 -5.83 21.49 -22.20
C THR A 259 -4.77 22.51 -22.62
N THR A 260 -4.71 22.80 -23.91
CA THR A 260 -3.79 23.78 -24.48
C THR A 260 -4.03 25.23 -24.01
N ARG A 261 -5.12 25.48 -23.27
CA ARG A 261 -5.45 26.79 -22.68
C ARG A 261 -5.91 26.61 -21.25
N PHE A 262 -4.98 26.75 -20.32
CA PHE A 262 -5.25 26.83 -18.90
C PHE A 262 -5.02 28.26 -18.43
N VAL A 263 -6.05 28.95 -17.97
CA VAL A 263 -5.97 30.37 -17.58
C VAL A 263 -6.78 30.63 -16.33
N GLY A 264 -6.21 31.34 -15.36
CA GLY A 264 -6.92 31.96 -14.26
C GLY A 264 -6.97 31.20 -12.93
N ARG A 265 -6.24 30.08 -12.80
CA ARG A 265 -6.10 29.33 -11.54
C ARG A 265 -4.70 28.79 -11.27
N GLU A 266 -3.72 29.48 -11.77
CA GLU A 266 -2.30 29.08 -11.63
C GLU A 266 -1.86 29.08 -10.17
N ALA A 267 -2.36 30.04 -9.37
CA ALA A 267 -2.10 30.11 -7.94
C ALA A 267 -2.72 28.95 -7.15
N ASP A 268 -3.97 28.58 -7.47
CA ASP A 268 -4.65 27.46 -6.83
C ASP A 268 -3.94 26.13 -7.14
N LEU A 269 -3.44 25.98 -8.37
CA LEU A 269 -2.66 24.81 -8.79
C LEU A 269 -1.30 24.74 -8.07
N ALA A 270 -0.61 25.89 -7.96
CA ALA A 270 0.67 25.97 -7.22
C ALA A 270 0.48 25.59 -5.75
N ASP A 271 -0.56 26.10 -5.08
CA ASP A 271 -0.90 25.77 -3.70
C ASP A 271 -1.23 24.26 -3.50
N CYS A 272 -1.90 23.66 -4.47
CA CYS A 272 -2.16 22.22 -4.48
C CYS A 272 -0.88 21.38 -4.66
N LEU A 273 0.07 21.85 -5.47
CA LEU A 273 1.33 21.16 -5.75
C LEU A 273 2.38 21.34 -4.64
N GLU A 274 2.34 22.45 -3.91
CA GLU A 274 3.22 22.70 -2.76
C GLU A 274 2.82 21.93 -1.50
N ARG A 275 1.54 21.57 -1.39
CA ARG A 275 1.04 20.73 -0.29
C ARG A 275 1.36 19.28 -0.61
N ASP A 276 2.19 18.64 0.20
CA ASP A 276 2.51 17.21 0.12
C ASP A 276 1.30 16.36 0.58
N VAL A 277 0.16 16.53 -0.10
CA VAL A 277 -1.10 15.83 0.17
C VAL A 277 -1.42 14.85 -0.96
N ARG A 278 -1.74 13.61 -0.61
CA ARG A 278 -2.06 12.55 -1.59
C ARG A 278 -3.42 12.71 -2.26
N VAL A 279 -4.34 13.43 -1.64
CA VAL A 279 -5.71 13.62 -2.12
C VAL A 279 -6.11 15.08 -1.97
N VAL A 280 -6.47 15.72 -3.07
CA VAL A 280 -7.06 17.04 -3.11
C VAL A 280 -8.51 16.90 -3.54
N ALA A 281 -9.46 17.16 -2.64
CA ALA A 281 -10.87 17.18 -2.97
C ALA A 281 -11.27 18.60 -3.45
N ILE A 282 -11.69 18.72 -4.72
CA ILE A 282 -12.13 19.96 -5.30
C ILE A 282 -13.64 19.94 -5.37
N GLN A 283 -14.28 20.78 -4.54
CA GLN A 283 -15.72 20.98 -4.58
C GLN A 283 -16.05 22.21 -5.45
N ALA A 284 -16.71 21.99 -6.58
CA ALA A 284 -17.27 23.06 -7.39
C ALA A 284 -18.78 23.17 -7.11
N ARG A 285 -19.29 24.40 -6.95
CA ARG A 285 -20.74 24.64 -7.04
C ARG A 285 -21.22 24.25 -8.44
N PRO A 286 -22.44 23.74 -8.59
CA PRO A 286 -22.97 23.33 -9.88
C PRO A 286 -23.15 24.55 -10.82
N ALA A 287 -22.11 24.90 -11.52
CA ALA A 287 -22.09 25.76 -12.67
C ALA A 287 -21.34 25.06 -13.80
N PRO A 288 -21.63 25.28 -15.07
CA PRO A 288 -21.39 24.34 -16.18
C PRO A 288 -19.93 24.13 -16.58
N ALA A 289 -18.96 24.44 -15.75
CA ALA A 289 -17.55 24.19 -16.04
C ALA A 289 -17.00 23.04 -15.19
N ARG A 290 -16.87 21.86 -15.75
CA ARG A 290 -16.04 20.79 -15.21
C ARG A 290 -14.63 21.33 -14.94
N PRO A 291 -13.92 20.92 -13.87
CA PRO A 291 -12.59 21.42 -13.56
C PRO A 291 -11.55 20.88 -14.58
N ARG A 292 -11.51 21.50 -15.75
CA ARG A 292 -10.54 21.22 -16.81
C ARG A 292 -9.09 21.56 -16.41
N TRP A 293 -8.94 22.33 -15.34
CA TRP A 293 -7.64 22.80 -14.87
C TRP A 293 -6.79 21.73 -14.16
N LEU A 294 -7.34 20.56 -13.84
CA LEU A 294 -6.55 19.43 -13.28
C LEU A 294 -5.58 18.82 -14.29
N CYS A 295 -5.75 19.13 -15.58
CA CYS A 295 -4.92 18.59 -16.65
C CYS A 295 -3.77 19.52 -17.08
N GLY A 296 -3.63 20.70 -16.47
CA GLY A 296 -2.73 21.76 -16.95
C GLY A 296 -1.39 21.85 -16.23
N SER A 297 -0.54 20.81 -16.25
CA SER A 297 0.86 20.91 -15.79
C SER A 297 1.80 20.34 -16.84
N PRO A 298 2.55 21.16 -17.60
CA PRO A 298 3.59 20.64 -18.47
C PRO A 298 4.76 20.15 -17.60
N GLY A 299 5.00 18.86 -17.57
CA GLY A 299 6.28 18.28 -17.20
C GLY A 299 6.48 17.75 -15.78
N ARG A 300 5.43 17.64 -14.94
CA ARG A 300 5.50 16.85 -13.70
C ARG A 300 4.38 15.81 -13.66
N PRO A 301 4.67 14.52 -13.61
CA PRO A 301 3.65 13.53 -13.34
C PRO A 301 3.14 13.73 -11.91
N LEU A 302 1.86 14.00 -11.75
CA LEU A 302 1.17 13.87 -10.48
C LEU A 302 1.17 12.37 -10.14
N THR A 303 2.10 11.92 -9.34
CA THR A 303 2.11 10.58 -8.77
C THR A 303 1.09 10.53 -7.62
N GLY A 304 -0.17 10.50 -7.98
CA GLY A 304 -1.29 10.33 -7.08
C GLY A 304 -2.54 10.09 -7.90
N SER A 305 -3.23 8.98 -7.67
CA SER A 305 -4.50 8.69 -8.31
C SER A 305 -5.55 9.71 -7.86
N LEU A 306 -5.97 10.60 -8.77
CA LEU A 306 -7.13 11.45 -8.57
C LEU A 306 -8.40 10.64 -8.84
N THR A 307 -9.00 10.07 -7.81
CA THR A 307 -10.33 9.47 -7.90
C THR A 307 -11.39 10.57 -7.81
N ALA A 308 -12.04 10.88 -8.92
CA ALA A 308 -13.22 11.72 -8.93
C ALA A 308 -14.43 10.89 -8.48
N SER A 309 -14.77 10.93 -7.19
CA SER A 309 -16.04 10.39 -6.70
C SER A 309 -17.17 11.34 -7.05
N SER A 310 -18.00 10.97 -8.02
CA SER A 310 -19.27 11.64 -8.27
C SER A 310 -20.31 11.18 -7.24
N THR A 311 -20.43 11.88 -6.12
CA THR A 311 -21.55 11.67 -5.20
C THR A 311 -22.77 12.38 -5.77
N SER A 312 -23.74 11.62 -6.27
CA SER A 312 -25.06 12.11 -6.60
C SER A 312 -25.83 12.40 -5.31
N ILE A 313 -25.97 13.66 -4.94
CA ILE A 313 -26.89 14.08 -3.89
C ILE A 313 -28.26 14.18 -4.52
N SER A 314 -29.14 13.23 -4.19
CA SER A 314 -30.56 13.33 -4.43
C SER A 314 -31.14 14.48 -3.56
N GLY A 315 -31.52 15.57 -4.19
CA GLY A 315 -32.15 16.67 -3.52
C GLY A 315 -33.56 16.31 -3.03
N GLY A 316 -33.71 16.19 -1.71
CA GLY A 316 -35.00 16.17 -1.05
C GLY A 316 -35.58 17.58 -1.04
N THR A 317 -36.60 17.82 -1.84
CA THR A 317 -37.46 19.01 -1.77
C THR A 317 -38.28 18.94 -0.50
N THR A 318 -37.94 19.73 0.50
CA THR A 318 -38.89 20.04 1.60
C THR A 318 -39.51 21.39 1.35
N GLY A 319 -40.78 21.36 1.02
CA GLY A 319 -41.60 22.55 0.93
C GLY A 319 -41.79 23.20 2.29
N ALA A 320 -41.59 24.49 2.36
CA ALA A 320 -42.12 25.34 3.42
C ALA A 320 -43.11 26.34 2.85
N ARG A 321 -44.35 26.18 3.28
CA ARG A 321 -45.40 27.17 3.14
C ARG A 321 -45.22 28.29 4.16
N ARG A 322 -45.50 29.47 3.71
CA ARG A 322 -45.81 30.81 4.25
C ARG A 322 -44.65 31.76 4.34
#